data_ef56a69be62ff36d6405d62c3c0ac8db
#
_entry.id   ef56a69be62ff36d6405d62c3c0ac8db
#
_cell.length_a   1.000
_cell.length_b   1.000
_cell.length_c   1.000
_cell.angle_alpha   90.00
_cell.angle_beta   90.00
_cell.angle_gamma   90.00
#
_symmetry.space_group_name_H-M   'P 1'
#
loop_
_entity.id
_entity.type
_entity.pdbx_description
1 polymer ?
#
loop_
_entity_poly.entity_id
_entity_poly.type
_entity_poly.pdbx_seq_one_letter_code
_entity_poly.pdbx_strand_id
1 'polypeptide(L)'
;MKTNLIGISGKIGSGKDTMGNIIQMLTQGIDSNTQIIEYVNGANITGFDYQIKKYADKLKEIVCLLIECTREQLEDREFKEKELGEEWWYYKFDDIILPASDRRLFIRTVNSSVFSPLDEAEVDTYIVKLTPRKLLQLLGTECGRQIIHPNIWVNALFADYKPKN
;
A
#
# COMPACT_ATOMS: atom_id res chain seq x y z
N MET A 1 31.22 -14.75 -0.03
CA MET A 1 29.86 -14.80 0.52
C MET A 1 28.89 -15.11 -0.62
N LYS A 2 28.16 -16.22 -0.56
CA LYS A 2 27.07 -16.46 -1.51
C LYS A 2 25.89 -15.60 -1.06
N THR A 3 25.49 -14.61 -1.84
CA THR A 3 24.32 -13.80 -1.54
C THR A 3 23.06 -14.60 -1.85
N ASN A 4 22.22 -14.82 -0.86
CA ASN A 4 20.92 -15.48 -1.05
C ASN A 4 19.80 -14.48 -1.41
N LEU A 5 20.18 -13.32 -1.96
CA LEU A 5 19.26 -12.25 -2.29
C LEU A 5 19.32 -11.93 -3.78
N ILE A 6 18.17 -11.96 -4.44
CA ILE A 6 18.01 -11.58 -5.84
C ILE A 6 17.06 -10.39 -5.89
N GLY A 7 17.56 -9.25 -6.38
CA GLY A 7 16.76 -8.03 -6.57
C GLY A 7 16.21 -7.94 -7.99
N ILE A 8 14.88 -7.79 -8.13
CA ILE A 8 14.20 -7.62 -9.42
C ILE A 8 13.62 -6.22 -9.48
N SER A 9 14.05 -5.41 -10.46
CA SER A 9 13.58 -4.05 -10.68
C SER A 9 13.00 -3.88 -12.09
N GLY A 10 12.05 -2.98 -12.26
CA GLY A 10 11.44 -2.68 -13.56
C GLY A 10 10.18 -1.82 -13.42
N LYS A 11 9.71 -1.27 -14.54
CA LYS A 11 8.48 -0.46 -14.61
C LYS A 11 7.23 -1.27 -14.22
N ILE A 12 6.13 -0.59 -13.95
CA ILE A 12 4.81 -1.21 -13.76
C ILE A 12 4.46 -2.02 -15.02
N GLY A 13 3.98 -3.25 -14.84
CA GLY A 13 3.60 -4.14 -15.95
C GLY A 13 4.77 -4.82 -16.67
N SER A 14 6.03 -4.68 -16.22
CA SER A 14 7.21 -5.26 -16.87
C SER A 14 7.44 -6.76 -16.57
N GLY A 15 6.49 -7.45 -15.96
CA GLY A 15 6.61 -8.88 -15.68
C GLY A 15 7.54 -9.26 -14.51
N LYS A 16 7.80 -8.34 -13.57
CA LYS A 16 8.66 -8.62 -12.41
C LYS A 16 8.19 -9.81 -11.58
N ASP A 17 6.88 -9.93 -11.39
CA ASP A 17 6.28 -11.02 -10.63
C ASP A 17 6.48 -12.34 -11.37
N THR A 18 6.26 -12.35 -12.68
CA THR A 18 6.52 -13.51 -13.54
C THR A 18 8.00 -13.94 -13.47
N MET A 19 8.93 -12.99 -13.52
CA MET A 19 10.34 -13.28 -13.40
C MET A 19 10.68 -13.88 -12.02
N GLY A 20 10.12 -13.35 -10.94
CA GLY A 20 10.30 -13.90 -9.60
C GLY A 20 9.81 -15.35 -9.51
N ASN A 21 8.66 -15.64 -10.07
CA ASN A 21 8.10 -16.98 -10.12
C ASN A 21 8.98 -17.93 -10.94
N ILE A 22 9.48 -17.50 -12.09
CA ILE A 22 10.40 -18.30 -12.93
C ILE A 22 11.68 -18.63 -12.15
N ILE A 23 12.26 -17.66 -11.44
CA ILE A 23 13.45 -17.89 -10.61
C ILE A 23 13.17 -18.93 -9.52
N GLN A 24 12.02 -18.84 -8.84
CA GLN A 24 11.63 -19.85 -7.86
C GLN A 24 11.55 -21.25 -8.48
N MET A 25 10.93 -21.38 -9.65
CA MET A 25 10.81 -22.65 -10.35
C MET A 25 12.17 -23.24 -10.73
N LEU A 26 13.02 -22.43 -11.34
CA LEU A 26 14.35 -22.89 -11.80
C LEU A 26 15.28 -23.29 -10.66
N THR A 27 15.17 -22.63 -9.51
CA THR A 27 16.02 -22.92 -8.34
C THR A 27 15.61 -24.18 -7.59
N GLN A 28 14.38 -24.65 -7.81
CA GLN A 28 13.87 -25.88 -7.21
C GLN A 28 14.09 -27.14 -8.03
N GLY A 29 14.68 -27.03 -9.22
CA GLY A 29 14.84 -28.18 -10.11
C GLY A 29 13.50 -28.72 -10.63
N ILE A 30 12.52 -27.83 -10.79
CA ILE A 30 11.24 -28.17 -11.42
C ILE A 30 11.48 -28.26 -12.93
N ASP A 31 11.74 -29.46 -13.40
CA ASP A 31 12.06 -29.72 -14.82
C ASP A 31 10.94 -30.43 -15.55
N SER A 32 9.85 -30.83 -14.87
CA SER A 32 8.71 -31.46 -15.55
C SER A 32 7.68 -30.44 -16.01
N ASN A 33 7.23 -30.59 -17.27
CA ASN A 33 6.16 -29.75 -17.83
C ASN A 33 4.88 -29.79 -16.99
N THR A 34 4.58 -30.91 -16.32
CA THR A 34 3.43 -31.07 -15.47
C THR A 34 3.49 -30.17 -14.23
N GLN A 35 4.63 -30.14 -13.55
CA GLN A 35 4.85 -29.29 -12.37
C GLN A 35 4.83 -27.78 -12.74
N ILE A 36 5.33 -27.43 -13.92
CA ILE A 36 5.24 -26.06 -14.43
C ILE A 36 3.78 -25.65 -14.66
N ILE A 37 2.98 -26.52 -15.26
CA ILE A 37 1.55 -26.28 -15.51
C ILE A 37 0.79 -26.15 -14.18
N GLU A 38 1.04 -27.01 -13.22
CA GLU A 38 0.43 -26.94 -11.89
C GLU A 38 0.76 -25.63 -11.17
N TYR A 39 2.01 -25.19 -11.23
CA TYR A 39 2.45 -23.91 -10.65
C TYR A 39 1.77 -22.72 -11.31
N VAL A 40 1.74 -22.67 -12.64
CA VAL A 40 1.08 -21.60 -13.40
C VAL A 40 -0.42 -21.55 -13.10
N ASN A 41 -1.05 -22.69 -12.85
CA ASN A 41 -2.46 -22.81 -12.50
C ASN A 41 -2.77 -22.53 -11.01
N GLY A 42 -1.79 -22.05 -10.24
CA GLY A 42 -1.98 -21.62 -8.85
C GLY A 42 -1.92 -22.74 -7.83
N ALA A 43 -1.35 -23.90 -8.17
CA ALA A 43 -1.08 -24.93 -7.19
C ALA A 43 -0.09 -24.43 -6.13
N ASN A 44 -0.42 -24.60 -4.85
CA ASN A 44 0.47 -24.28 -3.73
C ASN A 44 1.62 -25.29 -3.66
N ILE A 45 2.69 -25.05 -4.38
CA ILE A 45 3.93 -25.81 -4.24
C ILE A 45 4.68 -25.23 -3.04
N THR A 46 4.86 -26.02 -1.99
CA THR A 46 5.58 -25.63 -0.77
C THR A 46 7.05 -26.05 -0.85
N GLY A 47 7.93 -25.32 -0.17
CA GLY A 47 9.34 -25.70 -0.06
C GLY A 47 10.30 -24.92 -0.96
N PHE A 48 9.92 -23.74 -1.42
CA PHE A 48 10.79 -22.89 -2.22
C PHE A 48 12.04 -22.40 -1.47
N ASP A 49 13.20 -22.48 -2.11
CA ASP A 49 14.46 -21.94 -1.58
C ASP A 49 14.45 -20.42 -1.50
N TYR A 50 13.71 -19.76 -2.40
CA TYR A 50 13.54 -18.32 -2.46
C TYR A 50 12.11 -17.90 -2.09
N GLN A 51 12.00 -16.97 -1.16
CA GLN A 51 10.74 -16.31 -0.82
C GLN A 51 10.62 -14.99 -1.60
N ILE A 52 9.55 -14.83 -2.37
CA ILE A 52 9.25 -13.56 -3.03
C ILE A 52 8.70 -12.58 -1.99
N LYS A 53 9.34 -11.41 -1.88
CA LYS A 53 8.89 -10.30 -1.04
C LYS A 53 8.78 -9.02 -1.87
N LYS A 54 7.71 -8.26 -1.66
CA LYS A 54 7.47 -6.99 -2.35
C LYS A 54 7.49 -5.85 -1.35
N TYR A 55 8.07 -4.70 -1.74
CA TYR A 55 8.11 -3.50 -0.87
C TYR A 55 6.72 -3.04 -0.39
N ALA A 56 5.70 -3.24 -1.21
CA ALA A 56 4.35 -2.82 -0.87
C ALA A 56 3.58 -3.82 0.02
N ASP A 57 4.13 -5.01 0.32
CA ASP A 57 3.37 -6.04 1.04
C ASP A 57 3.02 -5.57 2.45
N LYS A 58 4.00 -5.08 3.21
CA LYS A 58 3.77 -4.58 4.57
C LYS A 58 2.84 -3.36 4.60
N LEU A 59 2.96 -2.47 3.63
CA LEU A 59 2.04 -1.33 3.49
C LEU A 59 0.61 -1.80 3.25
N LYS A 60 0.42 -2.76 2.35
CA LYS A 60 -0.91 -3.29 2.04
C LYS A 60 -1.51 -4.08 3.20
N GLU A 61 -0.68 -4.84 3.95
CA GLU A 61 -1.12 -5.50 5.19
C GLU A 61 -1.67 -4.49 6.20
N ILE A 62 -0.96 -3.37 6.41
CA ILE A 62 -1.41 -2.29 7.30
C ILE A 62 -2.74 -1.70 6.82
N VAL A 63 -2.87 -1.41 5.53
CA VAL A 63 -4.12 -0.86 5.00
C VAL A 63 -5.27 -1.85 5.13
N CYS A 64 -5.05 -3.15 4.86
CA CYS A 64 -6.06 -4.17 5.07
C CYS A 64 -6.57 -4.22 6.52
N LEU A 65 -5.66 -4.07 7.50
CA LEU A 65 -6.03 -4.02 8.92
C LEU A 65 -6.82 -2.76 9.26
N LEU A 66 -6.47 -1.60 8.68
CA LEU A 66 -7.11 -0.32 8.99
C LEU A 66 -8.54 -0.23 8.45
N ILE A 67 -8.81 -0.79 7.28
CA ILE A 67 -10.13 -0.71 6.64
C ILE A 67 -10.86 -2.06 6.59
N GLU A 68 -10.37 -3.05 7.34
CA GLU A 68 -10.98 -4.38 7.49
C GLU A 68 -11.28 -5.07 6.15
N CYS A 69 -10.35 -4.99 5.18
CA CYS A 69 -10.50 -5.64 3.88
C CYS A 69 -9.49 -6.77 3.67
N THR A 70 -9.80 -7.67 2.73
CA THR A 70 -8.86 -8.73 2.33
C THR A 70 -7.80 -8.20 1.37
N ARG A 71 -6.71 -8.97 1.20
CA ARG A 71 -5.66 -8.64 0.26
C ARG A 71 -6.17 -8.65 -1.19
N GLU A 72 -7.05 -9.59 -1.52
CA GLU A 72 -7.67 -9.74 -2.83
C GLU A 72 -8.53 -8.53 -3.16
N GLN A 73 -9.35 -8.08 -2.21
CA GLN A 73 -10.13 -6.83 -2.36
C GLN A 73 -9.22 -5.63 -2.60
N LEU A 74 -8.12 -5.53 -1.84
CA LEU A 74 -7.17 -4.42 -2.01
C LEU A 74 -6.36 -4.51 -3.32
N GLU A 75 -6.31 -5.64 -4.02
CA GLU A 75 -5.74 -5.75 -5.38
C GLU A 75 -6.76 -5.36 -6.45
N ASP A 76 -8.05 -5.45 -6.17
CA ASP A 76 -9.10 -5.06 -7.10
C ASP A 76 -9.04 -3.56 -7.42
N ARG A 77 -9.23 -3.23 -8.70
CA ARG A 77 -9.10 -1.84 -9.16
C ARG A 77 -10.29 -0.99 -8.76
N GLU A 78 -11.49 -1.53 -8.87
CA GLU A 78 -12.73 -0.80 -8.56
C GLU A 78 -12.84 -0.57 -7.06
N PHE A 79 -12.52 -1.60 -6.26
CA PHE A 79 -12.46 -1.47 -4.80
C PHE A 79 -11.51 -0.36 -4.35
N LYS A 80 -10.33 -0.24 -4.98
CA LYS A 80 -9.35 0.80 -4.63
C LYS A 80 -9.84 2.23 -4.87
N GLU A 81 -10.75 2.43 -5.82
CA GLU A 81 -11.29 3.76 -6.15
C GLU A 81 -12.61 4.06 -5.42
N LYS A 82 -13.18 3.09 -4.72
CA LYS A 82 -14.42 3.28 -3.98
C LYS A 82 -14.17 4.15 -2.74
N GLU A 83 -15.03 5.14 -2.49
CA GLU A 83 -14.98 5.94 -1.28
C GLU A 83 -15.19 5.04 -0.03
N LEU A 84 -14.38 5.27 0.98
CA LEU A 84 -14.54 4.68 2.32
C LEU A 84 -15.72 5.34 3.03
N GLY A 85 -16.18 4.77 4.15
CA GLY A 85 -17.24 5.32 4.96
C GLY A 85 -16.93 6.73 5.49
N GLU A 86 -17.97 7.43 5.96
CA GLU A 86 -17.89 8.82 6.43
C GLU A 86 -16.90 9.01 7.59
N GLU A 87 -16.62 7.97 8.35
CA GLU A 87 -15.63 7.94 9.42
C GLU A 87 -14.20 8.17 8.91
N TRP A 88 -13.96 7.98 7.60
CA TRP A 88 -12.70 8.22 6.93
C TRP A 88 -12.63 9.58 6.21
N TRP A 89 -13.69 10.38 6.29
CA TRP A 89 -13.73 11.68 5.65
C TRP A 89 -13.19 12.76 6.59
N TYR A 90 -12.56 13.78 6.02
CA TYR A 90 -12.03 14.90 6.78
C TYR A 90 -12.08 16.19 5.97
N TYR A 91 -12.14 17.32 6.67
CA TYR A 91 -11.94 18.62 6.07
C TYR A 91 -10.46 18.95 6.05
N LYS A 92 -9.99 19.55 4.93
CA LYS A 92 -8.61 20.02 4.78
C LYS A 92 -8.59 21.42 4.17
N PHE A 93 -7.96 22.35 4.87
CA PHE A 93 -7.64 23.69 4.41
C PHE A 93 -6.22 24.04 4.85
N ASP A 94 -5.28 24.21 3.93
CA ASP A 94 -3.85 24.35 4.20
C ASP A 94 -3.35 23.23 5.16
N ASP A 95 -2.84 23.61 6.31
CA ASP A 95 -2.36 22.69 7.35
C ASP A 95 -3.44 22.27 8.35
N ILE A 96 -4.66 22.81 8.22
CA ILE A 96 -5.79 22.48 9.10
C ILE A 96 -6.43 21.20 8.57
N ILE A 97 -6.40 20.14 9.39
CA ILE A 97 -7.04 18.84 9.08
C ILE A 97 -7.91 18.47 10.28
N LEU A 98 -9.21 18.28 10.04
CA LEU A 98 -10.16 17.90 11.07
C LEU A 98 -11.14 16.85 10.54
N PRO A 99 -11.57 15.87 11.37
CA PRO A 99 -12.58 14.90 10.99
C PRO A 99 -13.84 15.56 10.43
N ALA A 100 -14.50 14.91 9.47
CA ALA A 100 -15.74 15.45 8.88
C ALA A 100 -16.86 15.63 9.92
N SER A 101 -16.85 14.84 11.01
CA SER A 101 -17.76 15.01 12.16
C SER A 101 -17.62 16.38 12.84
N ASP A 102 -16.46 17.02 12.73
CA ASP A 102 -16.13 18.27 13.42
C ASP A 102 -16.28 19.52 12.54
N ARG A 103 -17.25 19.52 11.61
CA ARG A 103 -17.53 20.60 10.66
C ARG A 103 -17.55 21.98 11.31
N ARG A 104 -18.20 22.13 12.45
CA ARG A 104 -18.29 23.42 13.16
C ARG A 104 -16.93 23.88 13.68
N LEU A 105 -16.13 22.96 14.19
CA LEU A 105 -14.77 23.26 14.66
C LEU A 105 -13.89 23.66 13.47
N PHE A 106 -14.01 22.97 12.34
CA PHE A 106 -13.30 23.30 11.11
C PHE A 106 -13.60 24.73 10.67
N ILE A 107 -14.88 25.10 10.50
CA ILE A 107 -15.30 26.45 10.11
C ILE A 107 -14.70 27.50 11.06
N ARG A 108 -14.84 27.30 12.37
CA ARG A 108 -14.31 28.24 13.37
C ARG A 108 -12.78 28.38 13.25
N THR A 109 -12.07 27.27 13.08
CA THR A 109 -10.60 27.26 13.01
C THR A 109 -10.12 27.97 11.75
N VAL A 110 -10.70 27.66 10.61
CA VAL A 110 -10.34 28.32 9.34
C VAL A 110 -10.65 29.82 9.41
N ASN A 111 -11.85 30.20 9.84
CA ASN A 111 -12.25 31.61 9.91
C ASN A 111 -11.43 32.43 10.90
N SER A 112 -10.79 31.80 11.87
CA SER A 112 -9.83 32.49 12.76
C SER A 112 -8.46 32.69 12.12
N SER A 113 -8.14 31.99 11.05
CA SER A 113 -6.82 32.01 10.38
C SER A 113 -6.82 32.76 9.04
N VAL A 114 -7.99 33.06 8.47
CA VAL A 114 -8.12 33.77 7.19
C VAL A 114 -8.72 35.16 7.36
N PHE A 115 -8.37 36.07 6.44
CA PHE A 115 -8.89 37.45 6.47
C PHE A 115 -10.36 37.53 6.03
N SER A 116 -10.76 36.65 5.09
CA SER A 116 -12.16 36.55 4.64
C SER A 116 -12.76 35.22 5.14
N PRO A 117 -13.79 35.24 5.98
CA PRO A 117 -14.44 34.03 6.44
C PRO A 117 -14.98 33.20 5.30
N LEU A 118 -14.87 31.87 5.41
CA LEU A 118 -15.52 30.94 4.47
C LEU A 118 -17.04 31.03 4.60
N ASP A 119 -17.72 31.03 3.46
CA ASP A 119 -19.18 30.82 3.43
C ASP A 119 -19.48 29.35 3.77
N GLU A 120 -20.57 29.12 4.52
CA GLU A 120 -21.00 27.77 4.88
C GLU A 120 -21.23 26.87 3.66
N ALA A 121 -21.66 27.45 2.51
CA ALA A 121 -21.83 26.72 1.27
C ALA A 121 -20.49 26.27 0.63
N GLU A 122 -19.41 26.98 0.91
CA GLU A 122 -18.07 26.66 0.38
C GLU A 122 -17.36 25.58 1.21
N VAL A 123 -17.73 25.42 2.48
CA VAL A 123 -17.06 24.49 3.41
C VAL A 123 -17.01 23.07 2.88
N ASP A 124 -18.08 22.61 2.24
CA ASP A 124 -18.17 21.24 1.74
C ASP A 124 -17.25 20.97 0.54
N THR A 125 -16.69 22.03 -0.09
CA THR A 125 -15.66 21.87 -1.11
C THR A 125 -14.29 21.46 -0.55
N TYR A 126 -14.08 21.63 0.76
CA TYR A 126 -12.84 21.25 1.44
C TYR A 126 -12.89 19.83 2.03
N ILE A 127 -14.00 19.10 1.83
CA ILE A 127 -14.11 17.72 2.30
C ILE A 127 -13.27 16.79 1.44
N VAL A 128 -12.44 15.99 2.10
CA VAL A 128 -11.64 14.94 1.47
C VAL A 128 -12.27 13.60 1.83
N LYS A 129 -12.72 12.88 0.83
CA LYS A 129 -13.24 11.53 0.95
C LYS A 129 -12.12 10.55 0.62
N LEU A 130 -11.71 9.74 1.60
CA LEU A 130 -10.64 8.78 1.38
C LEU A 130 -11.12 7.59 0.56
N THR A 131 -10.22 7.10 -0.28
CA THR A 131 -10.32 5.80 -0.94
C THR A 131 -9.16 4.92 -0.48
N PRO A 132 -9.25 3.58 -0.61
CA PRO A 132 -8.12 2.69 -0.32
C PRO A 132 -6.85 3.07 -1.09
N ARG A 133 -6.98 3.55 -2.33
CA ARG A 133 -5.83 4.06 -3.12
C ARG A 133 -5.19 5.27 -2.47
N LYS A 134 -6.00 6.25 -2.06
CA LYS A 134 -5.49 7.47 -1.42
C LYS A 134 -4.84 7.14 -0.08
N LEU A 135 -5.43 6.23 0.69
CA LEU A 135 -4.85 5.76 1.96
C LEU A 135 -3.49 5.08 1.75
N LEU A 136 -3.37 4.20 0.74
CA LEU A 136 -2.09 3.60 0.35
C LEU A 136 -1.04 4.64 -0.02
N GLN A 137 -1.42 5.69 -0.74
CA GLN A 137 -0.52 6.77 -1.12
C GLN A 137 -0.05 7.58 0.10
N LEU A 138 -0.99 8.00 0.96
CA LEU A 138 -0.70 8.77 2.16
C LEU A 138 0.24 8.00 3.11
N LEU A 139 -0.10 6.76 3.43
CA LEU A 139 0.73 5.91 4.29
C LEU A 139 2.06 5.54 3.63
N GLY A 140 2.04 5.22 2.34
CA GLY A 140 3.22 4.75 1.63
C GLY A 140 4.27 5.84 1.38
N THR A 141 3.85 7.04 1.11
CA THR A 141 4.73 8.14 0.72
C THR A 141 4.74 9.25 1.76
N GLU A 142 3.64 9.91 1.99
CA GLU A 142 3.60 11.12 2.80
C GLU A 142 3.90 10.81 4.27
N CYS A 143 3.17 9.91 4.89
CA CYS A 143 3.43 9.51 6.26
C CYS A 143 4.69 8.62 6.37
N GLY A 144 4.74 7.54 5.61
CA GLY A 144 5.79 6.55 5.75
C GLY A 144 7.16 7.09 5.41
N ARG A 145 7.36 7.58 4.18
CA ARG A 145 8.68 7.98 3.71
C ARG A 145 9.09 9.39 4.11
N GLN A 146 8.15 10.33 4.16
CA GLN A 146 8.48 11.73 4.42
C GLN A 146 8.52 12.06 5.91
N ILE A 147 7.61 11.47 6.71
CA ILE A 147 7.51 11.78 8.14
C ILE A 147 8.26 10.76 8.98
N ILE A 148 8.02 9.45 8.78
CA ILE A 148 8.59 8.43 9.66
C ILE A 148 10.04 8.14 9.28
N HIS A 149 10.30 7.60 8.06
CA HIS A 149 11.66 7.30 7.61
C HIS A 149 11.72 7.06 6.10
N PRO A 150 12.67 7.65 5.34
CA PRO A 150 12.77 7.47 3.88
C PRO A 150 12.84 6.01 3.42
N ASN A 151 13.48 5.16 4.21
CA ASN A 151 13.66 3.74 3.91
C ASN A 151 12.71 2.81 4.68
N ILE A 152 11.60 3.33 5.23
CA ILE A 152 10.69 2.53 6.09
C ILE A 152 10.29 1.21 5.44
N TRP A 153 9.91 1.21 4.17
CA TRP A 153 9.43 0.01 3.47
C TRP A 153 10.57 -0.94 3.10
N VAL A 154 11.78 -0.41 2.88
CA VAL A 154 12.99 -1.21 2.72
C VAL A 154 13.32 -1.91 4.03
N ASN A 155 13.35 -1.17 5.14
CA ASN A 155 13.63 -1.72 6.45
C ASN A 155 12.57 -2.77 6.86
N ALA A 156 11.30 -2.48 6.60
CA ALA A 156 10.21 -3.42 6.86
C ALA A 156 10.31 -4.70 6.01
N LEU A 157 10.76 -4.60 4.75
CA LEU A 157 10.98 -5.74 3.88
C LEU A 157 12.05 -6.69 4.43
N PHE A 158 13.11 -6.14 5.02
CA PHE A 158 14.26 -6.90 5.51
C PHE A 158 14.23 -7.15 7.02
N ALA A 159 13.17 -6.76 7.73
CA ALA A 159 13.09 -6.89 9.18
C ALA A 159 13.24 -8.33 9.69
N ASP A 160 12.78 -9.31 8.91
CA ASP A 160 12.87 -10.75 9.20
C ASP A 160 13.95 -11.48 8.37
N TYR A 161 14.73 -10.73 7.60
CA TYR A 161 15.79 -11.31 6.76
C TYR A 161 16.97 -11.76 7.63
N LYS A 162 17.28 -13.06 7.56
CA LYS A 162 18.48 -13.64 8.15
C LYS A 162 19.36 -14.18 7.02
N PRO A 163 20.56 -13.62 6.81
CA PRO A 163 21.47 -14.19 5.83
C PRO A 163 21.80 -15.63 6.23
N LYS A 164 21.69 -16.56 5.29
CA LYS A 164 22.17 -17.94 5.49
C LYS A 164 23.70 -17.89 5.42
N ASN A 165 24.35 -18.36 6.45
CA ASN A 165 25.80 -18.56 6.51
C ASN A 165 26.26 -19.66 5.56
#